data_a8f7c6fd621905493d16a3358867a195
#
_entry.id   a8f7c6fd621905493d16a3358867a195
#
_cell.length_a   1.000
_cell.length_b   1.000
_cell.length_c   1.000
_cell.angle_alpha   90.00
_cell.angle_beta   90.00
_cell.angle_gamma   90.00
#
_symmetry.space_group_name_H-M   'P 1'
#
loop_
_entity.id
_entity.type
_entity.pdbx_description
1 polymer ?
#
loop_
_entity_poly.entity_id
_entity_poly.type
_entity_poly.pdbx_seq_one_letter_code
_entity_poly.pdbx_strand_id
1 'polypeptide(L)'
;LGQFQPVTMVRKLNGRGKSRLYIPPFLSITSVVNDGTTLATTDYIKQPETRYWPDGPYAWLDVDPDAVNLSCWMNEDEGVVITGTCGMYDLAQSLGITTGASQAAGASTLRVSDGSKVSPGMVVLIGTEQEYIESTSTPISAVTTLSAAITDSEAQSVTLTDGSLVNVGEIVRCGVEQMKVTDINGNTAAVVRGWNRTVKSTHLINANVDVYRIFNVTRGVNGTTDAAHNSGVNVYKQTVPDDVNMLCRKMAGRMLKDAQGGFSGVIGDPTMGTAQYLYILPKELEDIRKAYYIPRTV
;
A
#
# COMPACT_ATOMS: atom_id res chain seq x y z
N LEU A 1 15.02 6.09 -10.48
CA LEU A 1 14.41 4.94 -9.83
C LEU A 1 13.13 4.59 -10.58
N GLY A 2 12.90 3.29 -10.84
CA GLY A 2 11.65 2.81 -11.44
C GLY A 2 10.49 2.89 -10.45
N GLN A 3 9.30 2.48 -10.92
CA GLN A 3 8.13 2.36 -10.07
C GLN A 3 8.32 1.16 -9.12
N PHE A 4 8.21 1.38 -7.81
CA PHE A 4 8.35 0.30 -6.83
C PHE A 4 7.08 -0.53 -6.71
N GLN A 5 5.92 0.11 -6.68
CA GLN A 5 4.65 -0.57 -6.53
C GLN A 5 4.27 -1.32 -7.81
N PRO A 6 3.77 -2.57 -7.71
CA PRO A 6 3.29 -3.33 -8.85
C PRO A 6 2.12 -2.63 -9.55
N VAL A 7 2.23 -2.45 -10.85
CA VAL A 7 1.18 -1.87 -11.70
C VAL A 7 0.99 -2.74 -12.94
N THR A 8 -0.22 -3.21 -13.16
CA THR A 8 -0.58 -3.92 -14.38
C THR A 8 -0.70 -2.94 -15.54
N MET A 9 0.07 -3.17 -16.59
CA MET A 9 0.10 -2.27 -17.75
C MET A 9 0.53 -2.97 -19.03
N VAL A 10 0.27 -2.27 -20.13
CA VAL A 10 0.76 -2.63 -21.46
C VAL A 10 1.94 -1.73 -21.81
N ARG A 11 3.01 -2.32 -22.33
CA ARG A 11 4.17 -1.60 -22.87
C ARG A 11 4.38 -1.96 -24.33
N LYS A 12 4.55 -0.93 -25.14
CA LYS A 12 4.87 -1.05 -26.55
C LYS A 12 6.32 -0.66 -26.78
N LEU A 13 7.05 -1.46 -27.50
CA LEU A 13 8.51 -1.35 -27.66
C LEU A 13 8.90 -1.60 -29.11
N ASN A 14 10.10 -1.10 -29.50
CA ASN A 14 10.76 -1.44 -30.74
C ASN A 14 11.84 -2.50 -30.49
N GLY A 15 11.75 -3.65 -31.13
CA GLY A 15 12.69 -4.77 -30.99
C GLY A 15 14.00 -4.59 -31.73
N ARG A 16 14.08 -3.63 -32.65
CA ARG A 16 15.27 -3.27 -33.44
C ARG A 16 15.88 -4.43 -34.23
N GLY A 17 15.12 -5.47 -34.54
CA GLY A 17 15.60 -6.66 -35.24
C GLY A 17 16.65 -7.47 -34.48
N LYS A 18 16.70 -7.36 -33.15
CA LYS A 18 17.68 -8.05 -32.32
C LYS A 18 17.09 -9.34 -31.73
N SER A 19 17.98 -10.25 -31.29
CA SER A 19 17.58 -11.42 -30.49
C SER A 19 17.28 -11.07 -29.03
N ARG A 20 17.76 -9.91 -28.53
CA ARG A 20 17.52 -9.42 -27.19
C ARG A 20 16.68 -8.15 -27.21
N LEU A 21 15.61 -8.13 -26.39
CA LEU A 21 14.74 -7.01 -26.17
C LEU A 21 14.88 -6.52 -24.72
N TYR A 22 15.40 -5.32 -24.51
CA TYR A 22 15.39 -4.69 -23.19
C TYR A 22 14.02 -4.15 -22.88
N ILE A 23 13.52 -4.48 -21.70
CA ILE A 23 12.18 -4.13 -21.23
C ILE A 23 12.24 -3.27 -19.97
N PRO A 24 11.21 -2.46 -19.68
CA PRO A 24 11.00 -1.94 -18.34
C PRO A 24 10.95 -3.07 -17.31
N PRO A 25 11.19 -2.81 -16.02
CA PRO A 25 11.14 -3.85 -15.00
C PRO A 25 9.73 -4.48 -14.94
N PHE A 26 9.61 -5.74 -15.34
CA PHE A 26 8.40 -6.55 -15.23
C PHE A 26 8.54 -7.61 -14.14
N LEU A 27 7.65 -7.57 -13.15
CA LEU A 27 7.55 -8.61 -12.11
C LEU A 27 6.92 -9.89 -12.66
N SER A 28 5.93 -9.72 -13.53
CA SER A 28 5.31 -10.81 -14.28
C SER A 28 4.97 -10.37 -15.70
N ILE A 29 4.98 -11.33 -16.63
CA ILE A 29 4.60 -11.11 -18.03
C ILE A 29 3.45 -12.05 -18.34
N THR A 30 2.30 -11.49 -18.71
CA THR A 30 1.08 -12.23 -19.03
C THR A 30 1.02 -12.57 -20.51
N SER A 31 1.41 -11.65 -21.38
CA SER A 31 1.47 -11.90 -22.83
C SER A 31 2.55 -11.07 -23.51
N VAL A 32 3.09 -11.61 -24.58
CA VAL A 32 4.01 -10.92 -25.49
C VAL A 32 3.47 -11.10 -26.90
N VAL A 33 3.33 -9.98 -27.60
CA VAL A 33 2.91 -9.94 -29.01
C VAL A 33 4.07 -9.35 -29.81
N ASN A 34 4.49 -10.01 -30.87
CA ASN A 34 5.52 -9.55 -31.81
C ASN A 34 4.92 -9.53 -33.21
N ASP A 35 4.93 -8.36 -33.86
CA ASP A 35 4.32 -8.16 -35.19
C ASP A 35 2.88 -8.69 -35.26
N GLY A 36 2.04 -8.32 -34.31
CA GLY A 36 0.65 -8.77 -34.22
C GLY A 36 0.43 -10.24 -33.82
N THR A 37 1.49 -11.04 -33.72
CA THR A 37 1.42 -12.46 -33.34
C THR A 37 1.69 -12.64 -31.85
N THR A 38 0.76 -13.27 -31.13
CA THR A 38 0.97 -13.64 -29.72
C THR A 38 1.95 -14.81 -29.64
N LEU A 39 3.03 -14.61 -28.92
CA LEU A 39 4.10 -15.60 -28.73
C LEU A 39 3.74 -16.60 -27.65
N ALA A 40 4.15 -17.86 -27.84
CA ALA A 40 4.18 -18.85 -26.77
C ALA A 40 5.30 -18.54 -25.75
N THR A 41 5.14 -19.00 -24.53
CA THR A 41 6.17 -18.82 -23.48
C THR A 41 7.47 -19.57 -23.79
N THR A 42 7.45 -20.50 -24.73
CA THR A 42 8.59 -21.25 -25.28
C THR A 42 9.34 -20.51 -26.38
N ASP A 43 8.79 -19.41 -26.92
CA ASP A 43 9.44 -18.65 -27.99
C ASP A 43 10.48 -17.65 -27.44
N TYR A 44 10.46 -17.38 -26.12
CA TYR A 44 11.35 -16.40 -25.49
C TYR A 44 11.73 -16.77 -24.06
N ILE A 45 12.91 -16.34 -23.65
CA ILE A 45 13.47 -16.54 -22.31
C ILE A 45 13.38 -15.22 -21.53
N LYS A 46 12.77 -15.26 -20.37
CA LYS A 46 12.68 -14.10 -19.44
C LYS A 46 13.97 -13.99 -18.63
N GLN A 47 14.61 -12.84 -18.68
CA GLN A 47 15.90 -12.61 -18.08
C GLN A 47 15.90 -11.42 -17.09
N PRO A 48 16.73 -11.47 -16.02
CA PRO A 48 17.59 -12.60 -15.66
C PRO A 48 16.78 -13.79 -15.13
N GLU A 49 17.17 -15.01 -15.45
CA GLU A 49 16.54 -16.23 -14.90
C GLU A 49 16.70 -16.29 -13.38
N THR A 50 17.90 -15.98 -12.90
CA THR A 50 18.15 -15.74 -11.48
C THR A 50 17.99 -14.24 -11.22
N ARG A 51 16.88 -13.87 -10.61
CA ARG A 51 16.57 -12.47 -10.33
C ARG A 51 17.61 -11.82 -9.41
N TYR A 52 17.82 -10.51 -9.56
CA TYR A 52 18.77 -9.73 -8.74
C TYR A 52 18.47 -9.78 -7.24
N TRP A 53 17.19 -9.93 -6.89
CA TRP A 53 16.69 -10.14 -5.52
C TRP A 53 15.39 -10.97 -5.58
N PRO A 54 14.98 -11.62 -4.48
CA PRO A 54 13.68 -12.29 -4.42
C PRO A 54 12.57 -11.33 -4.86
N ASP A 55 11.66 -11.82 -5.70
CA ASP A 55 10.54 -11.04 -6.26
C ASP A 55 10.96 -9.80 -7.07
N GLY A 56 12.21 -9.75 -7.51
CA GLY A 56 12.72 -8.73 -8.40
C GLY A 56 12.23 -8.88 -9.84
N PRO A 57 12.40 -7.84 -10.69
CA PRO A 57 11.85 -7.84 -12.04
C PRO A 57 12.74 -8.56 -13.06
N TYR A 58 12.09 -8.96 -14.17
CA TYR A 58 12.76 -9.22 -15.43
C TYR A 58 13.18 -7.90 -16.08
N ALA A 59 14.32 -7.92 -16.77
CA ALA A 59 14.94 -6.72 -17.37
C ALA A 59 15.06 -6.80 -18.90
N TRP A 60 15.06 -8.02 -19.47
CA TRP A 60 15.08 -8.24 -20.92
C TRP A 60 14.47 -9.59 -21.28
N LEU A 61 14.12 -9.75 -22.55
CA LEU A 61 13.69 -11.00 -23.15
C LEU A 61 14.70 -11.39 -24.21
N ASP A 62 15.17 -12.62 -24.17
CA ASP A 62 15.97 -13.23 -25.24
C ASP A 62 15.07 -14.13 -26.09
N VAL A 63 15.31 -14.17 -27.40
CA VAL A 63 14.72 -15.17 -28.28
C VAL A 63 15.21 -16.54 -27.84
N ASP A 64 14.31 -17.50 -27.65
CA ASP A 64 14.69 -18.88 -27.38
C ASP A 64 15.37 -19.48 -28.63
N PRO A 65 16.54 -20.15 -28.52
CA PRO A 65 17.18 -20.80 -29.66
C PRO A 65 16.30 -21.82 -30.37
N ASP A 66 15.38 -22.45 -29.66
CA ASP A 66 14.44 -23.44 -30.16
C ASP A 66 13.06 -22.86 -30.51
N ALA A 67 12.93 -21.51 -30.54
CA ALA A 67 11.69 -20.84 -30.85
C ALA A 67 11.20 -21.16 -32.24
N VAL A 68 9.92 -21.48 -32.35
CA VAL A 68 9.27 -21.80 -33.65
C VAL A 68 8.73 -20.54 -34.34
N ASN A 69 8.21 -19.58 -33.54
CA ASN A 69 7.48 -18.42 -34.03
C ASN A 69 8.25 -17.10 -33.87
N LEU A 70 9.50 -17.14 -33.39
CA LEU A 70 10.28 -15.95 -33.16
C LEU A 70 11.75 -16.17 -33.56
N SER A 71 12.21 -15.42 -34.56
CA SER A 71 13.64 -15.39 -34.92
C SER A 71 14.34 -14.12 -34.48
N CYS A 72 13.62 -13.01 -34.40
CA CYS A 72 14.09 -11.73 -33.89
C CYS A 72 12.89 -10.86 -33.45
N TRP A 73 13.15 -9.89 -32.61
CA TRP A 73 12.16 -8.90 -32.20
C TRP A 73 11.89 -7.90 -33.32
N MET A 74 10.62 -7.58 -33.56
CA MET A 74 10.19 -6.72 -34.67
C MET A 74 10.88 -5.35 -34.62
N ASN A 75 11.39 -4.92 -35.78
CA ASN A 75 12.06 -3.61 -35.94
C ASN A 75 11.07 -2.55 -36.43
N GLU A 76 10.02 -2.33 -35.65
CA GLU A 76 9.06 -1.26 -35.85
C GLU A 76 8.74 -0.58 -34.51
N ASP A 77 8.36 0.69 -34.58
CA ASP A 77 7.85 1.39 -33.40
C ASP A 77 6.53 0.73 -32.98
N GLU A 78 6.46 0.41 -31.67
CA GLU A 78 5.34 -0.33 -31.11
C GLU A 78 5.13 -1.76 -31.66
N GLY A 79 6.08 -2.29 -32.42
CA GLY A 79 5.99 -3.63 -33.02
C GLY A 79 6.01 -4.78 -32.01
N VAL A 80 6.49 -4.52 -30.78
CA VAL A 80 6.43 -5.49 -29.69
C VAL A 80 5.54 -4.95 -28.58
N VAL A 81 4.51 -5.72 -28.19
CA VAL A 81 3.57 -5.34 -27.13
C VAL A 81 3.67 -6.35 -25.98
N ILE A 82 3.97 -5.86 -24.79
CA ILE A 82 4.10 -6.68 -23.58
C ILE A 82 3.03 -6.26 -22.59
N THR A 83 2.25 -7.22 -22.10
CA THR A 83 1.27 -7.04 -21.05
C THR A 83 1.74 -7.77 -19.80
N GLY A 84 1.64 -7.13 -18.65
CA GLY A 84 2.05 -7.74 -17.39
C GLY A 84 2.11 -6.73 -16.24
N THR A 85 2.65 -7.15 -15.12
CA THR A 85 2.83 -6.33 -13.93
C THR A 85 4.22 -5.73 -13.92
N CYS A 86 4.31 -4.41 -14.04
CA CYS A 86 5.57 -3.65 -13.94
C CYS A 86 5.79 -3.19 -12.51
N GLY A 87 7.04 -3.22 -12.07
CA GLY A 87 7.45 -2.75 -10.75
C GLY A 87 8.85 -3.23 -10.42
N MET A 88 9.43 -2.66 -9.37
CA MET A 88 10.76 -3.07 -8.90
C MET A 88 10.67 -4.15 -7.82
N TYR A 89 9.54 -4.24 -7.13
CA TYR A 89 9.37 -5.11 -5.98
C TYR A 89 7.90 -5.47 -5.78
N ASP A 90 7.61 -6.75 -5.52
CA ASP A 90 6.26 -7.23 -5.20
C ASP A 90 6.27 -7.83 -3.80
N LEU A 91 6.06 -6.98 -2.81
CA LEU A 91 5.95 -7.40 -1.42
C LEU A 91 4.59 -7.03 -0.86
N ALA A 92 3.74 -8.03 -0.71
CA ALA A 92 2.47 -7.94 -0.01
C ALA A 92 2.62 -8.47 1.42
N GLN A 93 2.52 -7.57 2.40
CA GLN A 93 2.54 -7.93 3.82
C GLN A 93 1.12 -8.17 4.32
N SER A 94 0.88 -9.33 4.96
CA SER A 94 -0.39 -9.58 5.62
C SER A 94 -0.63 -8.57 6.75
N LEU A 95 -1.83 -8.00 6.77
CA LEU A 95 -2.28 -7.15 7.87
C LEU A 95 -2.83 -7.97 9.05
N GLY A 96 -2.94 -9.31 8.91
CA GLY A 96 -3.55 -10.18 9.90
C GLY A 96 -5.06 -9.96 10.07
N ILE A 97 -5.70 -9.40 9.05
CA ILE A 97 -7.15 -9.11 9.01
C ILE A 97 -7.78 -9.65 7.74
N THR A 98 -9.09 -9.71 7.75
CA THR A 98 -9.90 -10.16 6.61
C THR A 98 -10.95 -9.12 6.25
N THR A 99 -11.58 -9.29 5.08
CA THR A 99 -12.80 -8.58 4.72
C THR A 99 -13.90 -8.92 5.73
N GLY A 100 -14.48 -7.93 6.37
CA GLY A 100 -15.51 -8.10 7.40
C GLY A 100 -16.93 -8.32 6.84
N ALA A 101 -17.10 -8.15 5.53
CA ALA A 101 -18.31 -8.43 4.78
C ALA A 101 -17.96 -8.68 3.32
N SER A 102 -18.88 -9.27 2.56
CA SER A 102 -18.74 -9.38 1.10
C SER A 102 -18.79 -7.98 0.47
N GLN A 103 -17.95 -7.77 -0.54
CA GLN A 103 -17.83 -6.55 -1.30
C GLN A 103 -18.16 -6.87 -2.76
N ALA A 104 -19.20 -6.26 -3.31
CA ALA A 104 -19.55 -6.44 -4.71
C ALA A 104 -18.55 -5.71 -5.63
N ALA A 105 -18.42 -6.14 -6.88
CA ALA A 105 -17.75 -5.37 -7.90
C ALA A 105 -18.43 -3.99 -8.04
N GLY A 106 -17.63 -2.93 -8.18
CA GLY A 106 -18.12 -1.54 -8.23
C GLY A 106 -18.48 -0.93 -6.86
N ALA A 107 -18.38 -1.67 -5.76
CA ALA A 107 -18.64 -1.11 -4.44
C ALA A 107 -17.54 -0.11 -4.04
N SER A 108 -17.93 1.06 -3.54
CA SER A 108 -17.02 2.14 -3.12
C SER A 108 -16.59 2.04 -1.66
N THR A 109 -16.95 0.96 -0.96
CA THR A 109 -16.61 0.77 0.45
C THR A 109 -16.06 -0.61 0.71
N LEU A 110 -15.03 -0.67 1.57
CA LEU A 110 -14.44 -1.89 2.10
C LEU A 110 -14.76 -1.98 3.59
N ARG A 111 -15.31 -3.10 4.05
CA ARG A 111 -15.42 -3.43 5.46
C ARG A 111 -14.33 -4.43 5.83
N VAL A 112 -13.62 -4.19 6.92
CA VAL A 112 -12.56 -5.07 7.45
C VAL A 112 -12.94 -5.64 8.82
N SER A 113 -12.26 -6.71 9.23
CA SER A 113 -12.47 -7.35 10.54
C SER A 113 -11.88 -6.53 11.69
N ASP A 114 -10.83 -5.73 11.44
CA ASP A 114 -10.20 -4.84 12.41
C ASP A 114 -9.81 -3.51 11.74
N GLY A 115 -10.49 -2.44 12.17
CA GLY A 115 -10.26 -1.09 11.62
C GLY A 115 -8.95 -0.45 12.05
N SER A 116 -8.28 -0.95 13.08
CA SER A 116 -7.00 -0.40 13.58
C SER A 116 -5.84 -0.63 12.63
N LYS A 117 -5.95 -1.61 11.72
CA LYS A 117 -4.88 -2.03 10.78
C LYS A 117 -4.93 -1.29 9.46
N VAL A 118 -5.99 -0.55 9.19
CA VAL A 118 -6.20 0.17 7.93
C VAL A 118 -6.28 1.67 8.19
N SER A 119 -5.68 2.45 7.31
CA SER A 119 -5.72 3.92 7.40
C SER A 119 -5.77 4.56 6.00
N PRO A 120 -6.37 5.75 5.88
CA PRO A 120 -6.35 6.50 4.63
C PRO A 120 -4.93 6.67 4.07
N GLY A 121 -4.82 6.58 2.75
CA GLY A 121 -3.54 6.63 2.04
C GLY A 121 -2.87 5.27 1.81
N MET A 122 -3.39 4.19 2.40
CA MET A 122 -2.88 2.83 2.14
C MET A 122 -3.42 2.29 0.81
N VAL A 123 -2.62 1.45 0.17
CA VAL A 123 -3.09 0.54 -0.88
C VAL A 123 -3.12 -0.86 -0.28
N VAL A 124 -4.28 -1.48 -0.33
CA VAL A 124 -4.48 -2.86 0.12
C VAL A 124 -4.64 -3.79 -1.08
N LEU A 125 -4.24 -5.05 -0.90
CA LEU A 125 -4.39 -6.11 -1.87
C LEU A 125 -5.36 -7.15 -1.32
N ILE A 126 -6.44 -7.43 -2.07
CA ILE A 126 -7.46 -8.42 -1.75
C ILE A 126 -7.57 -9.36 -2.96
N GLY A 127 -7.17 -10.62 -2.78
CA GLY A 127 -6.98 -11.50 -3.93
C GLY A 127 -5.93 -10.95 -4.89
N THR A 128 -6.34 -10.57 -6.09
CA THR A 128 -5.49 -9.94 -7.12
C THR A 128 -5.78 -8.47 -7.33
N GLU A 129 -6.76 -7.91 -6.63
CA GLU A 129 -7.16 -6.51 -6.76
C GLU A 129 -6.44 -5.62 -5.76
N GLN A 130 -6.01 -4.46 -6.24
CA GLN A 130 -5.51 -3.37 -5.38
C GLN A 130 -6.60 -2.32 -5.20
N GLU A 131 -6.82 -1.92 -3.94
CA GLU A 131 -7.75 -0.88 -3.56
C GLU A 131 -7.02 0.22 -2.79
N TYR A 132 -7.28 1.48 -3.15
CA TYR A 132 -6.75 2.63 -2.42
C TYR A 132 -7.74 3.08 -1.34
N ILE A 133 -7.28 3.19 -0.11
CA ILE A 133 -8.09 3.65 1.03
C ILE A 133 -8.13 5.19 1.02
N GLU A 134 -9.28 5.74 0.72
CA GLU A 134 -9.47 7.21 0.64
C GLU A 134 -9.72 7.83 2.02
N SER A 135 -10.68 7.28 2.74
CA SER A 135 -11.11 7.82 4.02
C SER A 135 -11.81 6.77 4.88
N THR A 136 -11.93 7.04 6.17
CA THR A 136 -12.83 6.29 7.05
C THR A 136 -14.28 6.68 6.74
N SER A 137 -15.14 5.68 6.57
CA SER A 137 -16.58 5.85 6.32
C SER A 137 -17.37 5.87 7.64
N THR A 138 -18.67 5.63 7.57
CA THR A 138 -19.54 5.51 8.74
C THR A 138 -19.15 4.29 9.60
N PRO A 139 -19.26 4.36 10.93
CA PRO A 139 -18.99 3.20 11.77
C PRO A 139 -20.09 2.14 11.62
N ILE A 140 -19.73 0.91 11.96
CA ILE A 140 -20.72 -0.16 12.16
C ILE A 140 -21.46 0.12 13.44
N SER A 141 -22.79 0.25 13.36
CA SER A 141 -23.63 0.59 14.49
C SER A 141 -23.79 -0.57 15.47
N ALA A 142 -23.80 -0.27 16.77
CA ALA A 142 -24.15 -1.16 17.85
C ALA A 142 -23.40 -2.52 17.80
N VAL A 143 -22.07 -2.47 17.55
CA VAL A 143 -21.23 -3.69 17.60
C VAL A 143 -21.26 -4.29 18.98
N THR A 144 -21.26 -3.46 20.03
CA THR A 144 -21.48 -3.81 21.43
C THR A 144 -22.22 -2.65 22.12
N THR A 145 -22.45 -2.74 23.42
CA THR A 145 -23.05 -1.68 24.22
C THR A 145 -22.23 -1.47 25.51
N LEU A 146 -22.46 -0.38 26.21
CA LEU A 146 -21.89 -0.16 27.53
C LEU A 146 -22.63 -1.01 28.56
N SER A 147 -21.92 -1.82 29.33
CA SER A 147 -22.51 -2.59 30.47
C SER A 147 -22.58 -1.78 31.77
N ALA A 148 -21.91 -0.63 31.84
CA ALA A 148 -21.98 0.34 32.91
C ALA A 148 -22.03 1.76 32.34
N ALA A 149 -22.72 2.67 33.01
CA ALA A 149 -22.75 4.08 32.61
C ALA A 149 -21.37 4.73 32.78
N ILE A 150 -21.01 5.62 31.86
CA ILE A 150 -19.84 6.51 32.01
C ILE A 150 -20.35 7.82 32.65
N THR A 151 -20.19 7.94 33.95
CA THR A 151 -20.66 9.11 34.71
C THR A 151 -19.63 10.24 34.82
N ASP A 152 -18.36 9.92 34.58
CA ASP A 152 -17.25 10.87 34.57
C ASP A 152 -16.71 11.03 33.15
N SER A 153 -16.71 12.26 32.61
CA SER A 153 -16.17 12.56 31.28
C SER A 153 -14.66 12.32 31.17
N GLU A 154 -13.93 12.29 32.28
CA GLU A 154 -12.47 12.02 32.31
C GLU A 154 -12.14 10.54 32.54
N ALA A 155 -13.13 9.69 32.72
CA ALA A 155 -12.91 8.24 32.86
C ALA A 155 -12.16 7.68 31.65
N GLN A 156 -11.05 6.99 31.89
CA GLN A 156 -10.19 6.37 30.86
C GLN A 156 -10.46 4.87 30.69
N SER A 157 -11.42 4.34 31.42
CA SER A 157 -11.84 2.95 31.34
C SER A 157 -13.34 2.87 31.15
N VAL A 158 -13.76 2.03 30.23
CA VAL A 158 -15.16 1.78 29.90
C VAL A 158 -15.45 0.29 29.92
N THR A 159 -16.64 -0.09 30.42
CA THR A 159 -17.04 -1.50 30.51
C THR A 159 -18.04 -1.79 29.41
N LEU A 160 -17.72 -2.74 28.56
CA LEU A 160 -18.51 -3.19 27.42
C LEU A 160 -19.35 -4.42 27.81
N THR A 161 -20.44 -4.64 27.13
CA THR A 161 -21.22 -5.88 27.29
C THR A 161 -20.45 -7.08 26.74
N ASP A 162 -19.76 -6.88 25.63
CA ASP A 162 -18.83 -7.86 25.04
C ASP A 162 -17.60 -7.15 24.49
N GLY A 163 -16.47 -7.28 25.20
CA GLY A 163 -15.19 -6.69 24.84
C GLY A 163 -14.50 -7.43 23.69
N SER A 164 -14.87 -8.70 23.42
CA SER A 164 -14.27 -9.49 22.33
C SER A 164 -14.65 -8.97 20.93
N LEU A 165 -15.70 -8.16 20.86
CA LEU A 165 -16.17 -7.55 19.60
C LEU A 165 -15.40 -6.30 19.19
N VAL A 166 -14.45 -5.83 20.02
CA VAL A 166 -13.65 -4.64 19.76
C VAL A 166 -12.18 -4.99 19.85
N ASN A 167 -11.36 -4.38 18.99
CA ASN A 167 -9.92 -4.63 18.97
C ASN A 167 -9.12 -3.45 19.56
N VAL A 168 -7.96 -3.76 20.11
CA VAL A 168 -7.00 -2.73 20.58
C VAL A 168 -6.54 -1.89 19.38
N GLY A 169 -6.57 -0.57 19.54
CA GLY A 169 -6.23 0.40 18.50
C GLY A 169 -7.43 0.89 17.68
N GLU A 170 -8.60 0.23 17.77
CA GLU A 170 -9.80 0.68 17.06
C GLU A 170 -10.35 1.99 17.65
N ILE A 171 -11.02 2.73 16.78
CA ILE A 171 -11.81 3.89 17.18
C ILE A 171 -13.25 3.42 17.34
N VAL A 172 -13.80 3.66 18.52
CA VAL A 172 -15.19 3.41 18.83
C VAL A 172 -15.94 4.72 18.99
N ARG A 173 -17.25 4.71 18.77
CA ARG A 173 -18.11 5.87 18.95
C ARG A 173 -19.25 5.52 19.88
N CYS A 174 -19.48 6.38 20.88
CA CYS A 174 -20.64 6.34 21.74
C CYS A 174 -21.36 7.67 21.65
N GLY A 175 -22.59 7.66 21.11
CA GLY A 175 -23.29 8.90 20.74
C GLY A 175 -22.50 9.68 19.68
N VAL A 176 -21.99 10.87 20.03
CA VAL A 176 -21.15 11.71 19.16
C VAL A 176 -19.67 11.66 19.54
N GLU A 177 -19.34 11.09 20.68
CA GLU A 177 -17.96 11.00 21.14
C GLU A 177 -17.23 9.83 20.52
N GLN A 178 -16.01 10.10 20.03
CA GLN A 178 -15.06 9.07 19.60
C GLN A 178 -14.05 8.80 20.69
N MET A 179 -13.72 7.53 20.86
CA MET A 179 -12.73 7.05 21.82
C MET A 179 -11.79 6.09 21.09
N LYS A 180 -10.49 6.18 21.36
CA LYS A 180 -9.52 5.21 20.85
C LYS A 180 -9.25 4.17 21.93
N VAL A 181 -9.45 2.92 21.58
CA VAL A 181 -9.15 1.78 22.48
C VAL A 181 -7.65 1.57 22.55
N THR A 182 -7.10 1.55 23.74
CA THR A 182 -5.65 1.39 23.97
C THR A 182 -5.31 0.02 24.57
N ASP A 183 -6.25 -0.58 25.29
CA ASP A 183 -6.09 -1.91 25.87
C ASP A 183 -7.46 -2.54 26.14
N ILE A 184 -7.54 -3.85 26.22
CA ILE A 184 -8.77 -4.60 26.54
C ILE A 184 -8.41 -5.75 27.47
N ASN A 185 -9.09 -5.78 28.65
CA ASN A 185 -9.02 -6.88 29.57
C ASN A 185 -10.44 -7.41 29.86
N GLY A 186 -10.77 -8.56 29.27
CA GLY A 186 -12.13 -9.09 29.28
C GLY A 186 -13.11 -8.09 28.65
N ASN A 187 -14.07 -7.62 29.43
CA ASN A 187 -15.06 -6.64 28.99
C ASN A 187 -14.69 -5.19 29.34
N THR A 188 -13.54 -4.96 29.94
CA THR A 188 -13.08 -3.62 30.28
C THR A 188 -12.07 -3.14 29.25
N ALA A 189 -12.38 -2.02 28.61
CA ALA A 189 -11.51 -1.37 27.64
C ALA A 189 -10.90 -0.09 28.23
N ALA A 190 -9.59 0.06 28.15
CA ALA A 190 -8.93 1.33 28.38
C ALA A 190 -9.03 2.19 27.12
N VAL A 191 -9.39 3.46 27.25
CA VAL A 191 -9.67 4.34 26.13
C VAL A 191 -9.07 5.73 26.30
N VAL A 192 -8.66 6.32 25.16
CA VAL A 192 -8.40 7.76 25.07
C VAL A 192 -9.69 8.44 24.65
N ARG A 193 -10.25 9.24 25.55
CA ARG A 193 -11.51 9.96 25.37
C ARG A 193 -11.35 11.18 24.44
N GLY A 194 -12.45 11.59 23.81
CA GLY A 194 -12.47 12.76 22.95
C GLY A 194 -11.56 12.63 21.73
N TRP A 195 -11.39 11.42 21.20
CA TRP A 195 -10.53 11.17 20.03
C TRP A 195 -11.02 11.97 18.82
N ASN A 196 -10.12 12.34 17.92
CA ASN A 196 -10.41 13.17 16.74
C ASN A 196 -11.08 14.51 17.09
N ARG A 197 -10.75 15.08 18.27
CA ARG A 197 -11.31 16.36 18.77
C ARG A 197 -12.82 16.34 19.02
N THR A 198 -13.41 15.17 19.24
CA THR A 198 -14.80 15.09 19.72
C THR A 198 -14.89 15.48 21.18
N VAL A 199 -16.07 15.94 21.59
CA VAL A 199 -16.29 16.38 22.97
C VAL A 199 -16.51 15.15 23.86
N LYS A 200 -15.76 15.07 24.96
CA LYS A 200 -15.97 14.07 26.00
C LYS A 200 -17.33 14.29 26.68
N SER A 201 -18.08 13.24 26.88
CA SER A 201 -19.40 13.31 27.51
C SER A 201 -19.67 12.11 28.42
N THR A 202 -20.69 12.21 29.23
CA THR A 202 -21.24 11.07 29.98
C THR A 202 -22.12 10.23 29.07
N HIS A 203 -22.16 8.92 29.34
CA HIS A 203 -22.98 7.98 28.55
C HIS A 203 -23.76 7.06 29.48
N LEU A 204 -24.99 6.77 29.10
CA LEU A 204 -25.86 5.88 29.88
C LEU A 204 -25.44 4.40 29.70
N ILE A 205 -25.80 3.58 30.65
CA ILE A 205 -25.77 2.13 30.50
C ILE A 205 -26.60 1.70 29.26
N ASN A 206 -26.18 0.67 28.58
CA ASN A 206 -26.75 0.16 27.31
C ASN A 206 -26.63 1.14 26.12
N ALA A 207 -25.87 2.23 26.25
CA ALA A 207 -25.57 3.06 25.09
C ALA A 207 -24.81 2.26 24.02
N ASN A 208 -25.17 2.44 22.76
CA ASN A 208 -24.54 1.77 21.64
C ASN A 208 -23.07 2.17 21.51
N VAL A 209 -22.23 1.19 21.26
CA VAL A 209 -20.82 1.37 20.92
C VAL A 209 -20.64 0.94 19.46
N ASP A 210 -20.46 1.93 18.60
CA ASP A 210 -20.22 1.76 17.18
C ASP A 210 -18.73 1.65 16.94
N VAL A 211 -18.28 0.90 15.91
CA VAL A 211 -16.88 0.68 15.62
C VAL A 211 -16.55 1.06 14.17
N TYR A 212 -15.45 1.81 13.97
CA TYR A 212 -15.01 2.23 12.64
C TYR A 212 -14.21 1.13 11.94
N ARG A 213 -14.87 0.39 11.04
CA ARG A 213 -14.31 -0.71 10.23
C ARG A 213 -14.67 -0.62 8.75
N ILE A 214 -15.36 0.46 8.35
CA ILE A 214 -15.75 0.70 6.97
C ILE A 214 -14.93 1.86 6.43
N PHE A 215 -14.35 1.67 5.26
CA PHE A 215 -13.52 2.65 4.58
C PHE A 215 -14.07 2.92 3.18
N ASN A 216 -14.00 4.17 2.75
CA ASN A 216 -14.23 4.53 1.35
C ASN A 216 -12.98 4.18 0.56
N VAL A 217 -13.15 3.57 -0.60
CA VAL A 217 -12.06 3.04 -1.42
C VAL A 217 -12.23 3.38 -2.89
N THR A 218 -11.10 3.59 -3.57
CA THR A 218 -11.02 3.53 -5.02
C THR A 218 -10.58 2.13 -5.41
N ARG A 219 -11.39 1.48 -6.24
CA ARG A 219 -11.21 0.08 -6.70
C ARG A 219 -10.31 0.00 -7.92
N GLY A 220 -9.75 -1.18 -8.14
CA GLY A 220 -9.00 -1.49 -9.36
C GLY A 220 -7.80 -0.58 -9.60
N VAL A 221 -7.18 -0.02 -8.55
CA VAL A 221 -6.03 0.87 -8.72
C VAL A 221 -4.81 0.11 -9.27
N ASN A 222 -3.86 0.86 -9.83
CA ASN A 222 -2.64 0.32 -10.43
C ASN A 222 -2.88 -0.70 -11.56
N GLY A 223 -4.00 -0.53 -12.30
CA GLY A 223 -4.34 -1.37 -13.45
C GLY A 223 -4.85 -2.77 -13.08
N THR A 224 -5.15 -3.03 -11.81
CA THR A 224 -5.85 -4.26 -11.41
C THR A 224 -7.34 -4.15 -11.77
N THR A 225 -8.02 -5.29 -11.82
CA THR A 225 -9.45 -5.33 -12.18
C THR A 225 -10.28 -5.34 -10.91
N ASP A 226 -11.29 -4.48 -10.86
CA ASP A 226 -12.33 -4.51 -9.85
C ASP A 226 -13.07 -5.86 -9.88
N ALA A 227 -13.11 -6.56 -8.76
CA ALA A 227 -13.70 -7.87 -8.62
C ALA A 227 -14.54 -7.98 -7.34
N ALA A 228 -15.50 -8.90 -7.31
CA ALA A 228 -16.23 -9.20 -6.09
C ALA A 228 -15.35 -9.99 -5.10
N HIS A 229 -15.40 -9.62 -3.82
CA HIS A 229 -14.71 -10.31 -2.74
C HIS A 229 -15.71 -10.85 -1.72
N ASN A 230 -15.52 -12.08 -1.29
CA ASN A 230 -16.30 -12.66 -0.21
C ASN A 230 -15.86 -12.12 1.15
N SER A 231 -16.72 -12.26 2.16
CA SER A 231 -16.31 -12.08 3.57
C SER A 231 -15.24 -13.12 3.96
N GLY A 232 -14.30 -12.71 4.80
CA GLY A 232 -13.24 -13.59 5.30
C GLY A 232 -12.00 -13.71 4.39
N VAL A 233 -11.92 -12.97 3.28
CA VAL A 233 -10.72 -12.93 2.44
C VAL A 233 -9.62 -12.14 3.12
N ASN A 234 -8.39 -12.66 3.12
CA ASN A 234 -7.24 -11.99 3.71
C ASN A 234 -6.94 -10.65 3.01
N VAL A 235 -6.61 -9.65 3.83
CA VAL A 235 -6.21 -8.33 3.36
C VAL A 235 -4.71 -8.16 3.57
N TYR A 236 -4.02 -7.77 2.52
CA TYR A 236 -2.58 -7.48 2.53
C TYR A 236 -2.36 -6.01 2.28
N LYS A 237 -1.21 -5.50 2.71
CA LYS A 237 -0.74 -4.16 2.39
C LYS A 237 0.41 -4.28 1.41
N GLN A 238 0.34 -3.53 0.31
CA GLN A 238 1.52 -3.36 -0.56
C GLN A 238 2.57 -2.52 0.17
N THR A 239 3.77 -3.05 0.25
CA THR A 239 4.90 -2.38 0.91
C THR A 239 6.02 -2.12 -0.09
N VAL A 240 6.82 -1.12 0.21
CA VAL A 240 8.10 -0.89 -0.46
C VAL A 240 9.22 -1.39 0.46
N PRO A 241 10.42 -1.74 -0.05
CA PRO A 241 11.54 -2.11 0.78
C PRO A 241 11.83 -1.08 1.88
N ASP A 242 12.23 -1.55 3.05
CA ASP A 242 12.38 -0.70 4.25
C ASP A 242 13.46 0.39 4.07
N ASP A 243 14.51 0.12 3.33
CA ASP A 243 15.56 1.10 3.00
C ASP A 243 15.00 2.25 2.14
N VAL A 244 14.15 1.94 1.15
CA VAL A 244 13.44 2.94 0.32
C VAL A 244 12.45 3.73 1.18
N ASN A 245 11.69 3.06 2.04
CA ASN A 245 10.73 3.70 2.94
C ASN A 245 11.47 4.65 3.93
N MET A 246 12.60 4.19 4.49
CA MET A 246 13.41 5.03 5.38
C MET A 246 13.96 6.26 4.64
N LEU A 247 14.45 6.10 3.42
CA LEU A 247 14.90 7.24 2.60
C LEU A 247 13.78 8.24 2.36
N CYS A 248 12.59 7.78 1.96
CA CYS A 248 11.43 8.64 1.76
C CYS A 248 11.06 9.43 3.03
N ARG A 249 11.06 8.78 4.20
CA ARG A 249 10.80 9.44 5.49
C ARG A 249 11.85 10.50 5.82
N LYS A 250 13.15 10.20 5.61
CA LYS A 250 14.25 11.16 5.80
C LYS A 250 14.10 12.36 4.86
N MET A 251 13.77 12.11 3.58
CA MET A 251 13.55 13.18 2.61
C MET A 251 12.35 14.06 2.99
N ALA A 252 11.22 13.46 3.37
CA ALA A 252 10.03 14.19 3.81
C ALA A 252 10.31 15.04 5.07
N GLY A 253 10.98 14.45 6.07
CA GLY A 253 11.37 15.18 7.28
C GLY A 253 12.30 16.35 6.99
N ARG A 254 13.20 16.19 6.01
CA ARG A 254 14.05 17.27 5.55
C ARG A 254 13.25 18.37 4.85
N MET A 255 12.38 18.01 3.89
CA MET A 255 11.54 19.00 3.18
C MET A 255 10.69 19.81 4.16
N LEU A 256 10.18 19.16 5.22
CA LEU A 256 9.47 19.86 6.28
C LEU A 256 10.36 20.86 7.04
N LYS A 257 11.59 20.46 7.38
CA LYS A 257 12.55 21.35 8.03
C LYS A 257 12.98 22.51 7.13
N ASP A 258 13.23 22.24 5.84
CA ASP A 258 13.53 23.28 4.85
C ASP A 258 12.38 24.30 4.74
N ALA A 259 11.13 23.83 4.73
CA ALA A 259 9.96 24.71 4.73
C ALA A 259 9.86 25.55 6.02
N GLN A 260 10.17 24.97 7.18
CA GLN A 260 10.21 25.69 8.47
C GLN A 260 11.34 26.72 8.53
N GLY A 261 12.48 26.43 7.88
CA GLY A 261 13.62 27.37 7.77
C GLY A 261 13.51 28.37 6.61
N GLY A 262 12.32 28.49 5.95
CA GLY A 262 12.14 29.40 4.82
C GLY A 262 12.95 29.01 3.58
N PHE A 263 13.25 27.72 3.41
CA PHE A 263 14.07 27.16 2.32
C PHE A 263 15.51 27.70 2.27
N SER A 264 16.01 28.26 3.39
CA SER A 264 17.38 28.77 3.49
C SER A 264 18.45 27.66 3.55
N GLY A 265 18.03 26.40 3.73
CA GLY A 265 18.94 25.26 3.97
C GLY A 265 19.63 25.29 5.35
N VAL A 266 19.25 26.21 6.20
CA VAL A 266 19.80 26.39 7.55
C VAL A 266 18.66 26.58 8.53
N ILE A 267 18.70 25.85 9.66
CA ILE A 267 17.78 26.04 10.79
C ILE A 267 18.61 26.46 12.01
N GLY A 268 18.16 27.50 12.70
CA GLY A 268 18.85 28.08 13.86
C GLY A 268 19.66 29.35 13.51
N ASP A 269 20.36 29.89 14.49
CA ASP A 269 21.16 31.11 14.37
C ASP A 269 22.64 30.76 14.27
N PRO A 270 23.30 31.05 13.13
CA PRO A 270 24.73 30.81 12.95
C PRO A 270 25.59 31.57 13.97
N THR A 271 25.13 32.74 14.44
CA THR A 271 25.89 33.57 15.37
C THR A 271 25.87 33.04 16.77
N MET A 272 24.84 32.23 17.11
CA MET A 272 24.70 31.55 18.40
C MET A 272 25.25 30.12 18.40
N GLY A 273 25.84 29.66 17.31
CA GLY A 273 26.34 28.29 17.17
C GLY A 273 25.25 27.21 17.15
N THR A 274 23.99 27.60 16.98
CA THR A 274 22.83 26.69 16.93
C THR A 274 22.41 26.31 15.52
N ALA A 275 23.11 26.82 14.51
CA ALA A 275 22.78 26.55 13.11
C ALA A 275 22.96 25.08 12.74
N GLN A 276 21.90 24.47 12.23
CA GLN A 276 21.94 23.14 11.62
C GLN A 276 21.81 23.28 10.10
N TYR A 277 22.85 22.84 9.40
CA TYR A 277 22.83 22.80 7.93
C TYR A 277 22.09 21.56 7.46
N LEU A 278 21.10 21.74 6.60
CA LEU A 278 20.31 20.67 6.03
C LEU A 278 20.98 20.19 4.73
N TYR A 279 21.94 19.28 4.84
CA TYR A 279 22.56 18.69 3.66
C TYR A 279 21.65 17.63 2.99
N ILE A 280 21.62 17.63 1.66
CA ILE A 280 21.07 16.52 0.90
C ILE A 280 21.93 15.29 1.23
N LEU A 281 21.29 14.13 1.41
CA LEU A 281 21.97 12.86 1.64
C LEU A 281 22.31 12.19 0.28
N PRO A 282 23.31 12.73 -0.50
CA PRO A 282 23.56 12.26 -1.87
C PRO A 282 23.98 10.80 -1.84
N LYS A 283 24.72 10.40 -0.81
CA LYS A 283 25.27 9.04 -0.69
C LYS A 283 24.17 8.02 -0.44
N GLU A 284 23.25 8.27 0.49
CA GLU A 284 22.15 7.33 0.78
C GLU A 284 21.22 7.17 -0.44
N LEU A 285 20.93 8.28 -1.15
CA LEU A 285 20.15 8.23 -2.38
C LEU A 285 20.88 7.44 -3.47
N GLU A 286 22.19 7.62 -3.59
CA GLU A 286 23.02 6.92 -4.58
C GLU A 286 23.15 5.45 -4.24
N ASP A 287 23.32 5.09 -2.97
CA ASP A 287 23.41 3.70 -2.50
C ASP A 287 22.11 2.94 -2.79
N ILE A 288 20.94 3.54 -2.50
CA ILE A 288 19.64 2.96 -2.86
C ILE A 288 19.48 2.89 -4.37
N ARG A 289 19.87 3.94 -5.11
CA ARG A 289 19.84 3.89 -6.57
C ARG A 289 20.68 2.78 -7.14
N LYS A 290 21.83 2.50 -6.56
CA LYS A 290 22.71 1.39 -6.97
C LYS A 290 22.12 0.04 -6.60
N ALA A 291 21.53 -0.10 -5.41
CA ALA A 291 20.92 -1.35 -4.96
C ALA A 291 19.77 -1.80 -5.88
N TYR A 292 18.99 -0.86 -6.42
CA TYR A 292 17.88 -1.14 -7.34
C TYR A 292 18.19 -0.78 -8.80
N TYR A 293 19.48 -0.69 -9.13
CA TYR A 293 19.89 -0.46 -10.51
C TYR A 293 19.89 -1.79 -11.28
N ILE A 294 19.12 -1.82 -12.36
CA ILE A 294 19.14 -2.90 -13.33
C ILE A 294 20.06 -2.47 -14.47
N PRO A 295 21.22 -3.12 -14.66
CA PRO A 295 22.12 -2.77 -15.75
C PRO A 295 21.40 -2.94 -17.10
N ARG A 296 21.36 -1.88 -17.89
CA ARG A 296 21.00 -1.93 -19.30
C ARG A 296 22.32 -1.80 -20.07
N THR A 297 22.88 -2.92 -20.49
CA THR A 297 23.95 -2.87 -21.49
C THR A 297 23.34 -2.47 -22.81
N VAL A 298 23.83 -1.40 -23.38
CA VAL A 298 23.44 -0.89 -24.71
C VAL A 298 24.02 -1.77 -25.80
#